data_7d218251151cff5a4a17f72d71a46f77
#
_entry.id   7d218251151cff5a4a17f72d71a46f77
#
_cell.length_a   1.000
_cell.length_b   1.000
_cell.length_c   1.000
_cell.angle_alpha   90.00
_cell.angle_beta   90.00
_cell.angle_gamma   90.00
#
_symmetry.space_group_name_H-M   'P 1'
#
loop_
_entity.id
_entity.type
_entity.pdbx_description
1 polymer ?
#
loop_
_entity_poly.entity_id
_entity_poly.type
_entity_poly.pdbx_seq_one_letter_code
_entity_poly.pdbx_strand_id
1 'polypeptide(L)'
;MLVAGVGASAGGSAPPAPVPSAPAREGEIVFGGDTRWIVEMSDEAVEVYYLLEAVNNSSTAVAPPAPVAFELPSGAQGAVLLEGTSTQARLVGRQVSLQGPFSPGRTTLNVAYILPYSGATLTIEQPLPAAVEQVAVVAEKRGEMRLSSPQITQEREMNAEAGTFLVGGGPRLAAGGVLSISLSGLPHHSLVPQRVAFALVGVMLAWGLWSLRTGPGGADGDPR
;
A
#
# COMPACT_ATOMS: atom_id res chain seq x y z
N MET A 1 -40.66 -46.33 -56.58
CA MET A 1 -39.56 -45.32 -56.55
C MET A 1 -39.15 -45.15 -55.11
N LEU A 2 -38.06 -45.80 -54.72
CA LEU A 2 -37.56 -45.92 -53.34
C LEU A 2 -36.51 -44.81 -53.12
N VAL A 3 -36.67 -43.92 -52.11
CA VAL A 3 -35.67 -42.96 -51.72
C VAL A 3 -35.10 -43.40 -50.39
N ALA A 4 -33.81 -43.79 -50.40
CA ALA A 4 -33.06 -44.17 -49.25
C ALA A 4 -32.52 -42.88 -48.58
N GLY A 5 -32.87 -42.61 -47.29
CA GLY A 5 -32.33 -41.57 -46.44
C GLY A 5 -31.04 -42.03 -45.85
N VAL A 6 -29.94 -41.29 -46.07
CA VAL A 6 -28.64 -41.47 -45.45
C VAL A 6 -28.66 -40.68 -44.18
N GLY A 7 -28.63 -41.37 -43.01
CA GLY A 7 -28.45 -40.78 -41.72
C GLY A 7 -26.98 -40.49 -41.43
N ALA A 8 -26.59 -39.22 -41.32
CA ALA A 8 -25.27 -38.79 -40.88
C ALA A 8 -25.20 -38.82 -39.33
N SER A 9 -24.45 -39.76 -38.78
CA SER A 9 -24.08 -39.79 -37.34
C SER A 9 -23.04 -38.73 -37.08
N ALA A 10 -23.41 -37.66 -36.41
CA ALA A 10 -22.47 -36.69 -35.84
C ALA A 10 -21.81 -37.30 -34.62
N GLY A 11 -20.57 -37.75 -34.77
CA GLY A 11 -19.72 -38.19 -33.67
C GLY A 11 -19.32 -36.97 -32.80
N GLY A 12 -20.02 -36.74 -31.72
CA GLY A 12 -19.64 -35.77 -30.69
C GLY A 12 -18.37 -36.25 -29.95
N SER A 13 -17.23 -35.63 -30.23
CA SER A 13 -16.05 -35.82 -29.40
C SER A 13 -16.33 -35.30 -28.00
N ALA A 14 -16.34 -36.20 -27.00
CA ALA A 14 -16.40 -35.83 -25.60
C ALA A 14 -15.19 -34.94 -25.24
N PRO A 15 -15.38 -33.91 -24.43
CA PRO A 15 -14.24 -33.09 -23.97
C PRO A 15 -13.23 -34.00 -23.25
N PRO A 16 -11.91 -33.74 -23.42
CA PRO A 16 -10.89 -34.52 -22.78
C PRO A 16 -11.07 -34.43 -21.27
N ALA A 17 -11.01 -35.57 -20.58
CA ALA A 17 -11.10 -35.65 -19.14
C ALA A 17 -9.95 -34.80 -18.51
N PRO A 18 -10.22 -34.07 -17.42
CA PRO A 18 -9.19 -33.29 -16.75
C PRO A 18 -8.04 -34.22 -16.33
N VAL A 19 -6.83 -33.89 -16.78
CA VAL A 19 -5.62 -34.61 -16.41
C VAL A 19 -5.44 -34.41 -14.91
N PRO A 20 -5.29 -35.47 -14.09
CA PRO A 20 -5.06 -35.32 -12.68
C PRO A 20 -3.76 -34.55 -12.45
N SER A 21 -3.89 -33.36 -11.85
CA SER A 21 -2.72 -32.55 -11.45
C SER A 21 -1.88 -33.37 -10.46
N ALA A 22 -0.57 -33.44 -10.70
CA ALA A 22 0.33 -34.09 -9.76
C ALA A 22 0.19 -33.45 -8.36
N PRO A 23 0.28 -34.25 -7.28
CA PRO A 23 0.16 -33.70 -5.93
C PRO A 23 1.23 -32.64 -5.70
N ALA A 24 0.83 -31.53 -5.06
CA ALA A 24 1.75 -30.45 -4.70
C ALA A 24 2.81 -30.97 -3.72
N ARG A 25 4.06 -30.52 -3.91
CA ARG A 25 5.17 -30.84 -3.01
C ARG A 25 5.31 -29.74 -1.97
N GLU A 26 5.75 -30.10 -0.78
CA GLU A 26 6.18 -29.13 0.20
C GLU A 26 7.40 -28.36 -0.32
N GLY A 27 7.39 -27.02 -0.13
CA GLY A 27 8.48 -26.17 -0.60
C GLY A 27 8.22 -24.71 -0.30
N GLU A 28 9.17 -23.88 -0.66
CA GLU A 28 9.12 -22.43 -0.43
C GLU A 28 8.83 -21.68 -1.74
N ILE A 29 8.20 -20.53 -1.59
CA ILE A 29 8.08 -19.53 -2.66
C ILE A 29 8.92 -18.32 -2.32
N VAL A 30 9.25 -17.54 -3.33
CA VAL A 30 9.93 -16.24 -3.18
C VAL A 30 9.10 -15.14 -3.83
N PHE A 31 9.22 -13.94 -3.34
CA PHE A 31 8.74 -12.77 -4.07
C PHE A 31 9.77 -12.41 -5.14
N GLY A 32 9.37 -12.49 -6.40
CA GLY A 32 10.23 -12.34 -7.56
C GLY A 32 10.72 -10.92 -7.80
N GLY A 33 11.55 -10.76 -8.83
CA GLY A 33 12.21 -9.49 -9.15
C GLY A 33 11.26 -8.39 -9.67
N ASP A 34 10.03 -8.73 -10.07
CA ASP A 34 9.01 -7.75 -10.44
C ASP A 34 8.21 -7.22 -9.23
N THR A 35 8.50 -7.71 -8.03
CA THR A 35 7.94 -7.21 -6.78
C THR A 35 8.36 -5.77 -6.53
N ARG A 36 7.39 -4.89 -6.24
CA ARG A 36 7.65 -3.47 -5.97
C ARG A 36 6.65 -2.88 -4.99
N TRP A 37 7.10 -1.89 -4.26
CA TRP A 37 6.30 -1.04 -3.39
C TRP A 37 6.21 0.34 -4.01
N ILE A 38 4.97 0.82 -4.23
CA ILE A 38 4.73 2.15 -4.79
C ILE A 38 4.08 2.99 -3.71
N VAL A 39 4.54 4.22 -3.56
CA VAL A 39 4.00 5.20 -2.61
C VAL A 39 3.63 6.44 -3.40
N GLU A 40 2.35 6.75 -3.42
CA GLU A 40 1.80 7.95 -4.05
C GLU A 40 1.35 8.93 -2.97
N MET A 41 1.48 10.21 -3.28
CA MET A 41 1.21 11.27 -2.32
C MET A 41 -0.22 11.81 -2.48
N SER A 42 -0.98 11.83 -1.40
CA SER A 42 -2.22 12.57 -1.26
C SER A 42 -2.06 13.74 -0.28
N ASP A 43 -3.07 14.55 -0.06
CA ASP A 43 -2.94 15.80 0.72
C ASP A 43 -2.54 15.56 2.20
N GLU A 44 -3.10 14.55 2.85
CA GLU A 44 -2.86 14.24 4.28
C GLU A 44 -2.55 12.75 4.51
N ALA A 45 -2.30 12.00 3.45
CA ALA A 45 -2.05 10.58 3.48
C ALA A 45 -1.10 10.16 2.37
N VAL A 46 -0.58 8.96 2.45
CA VAL A 46 0.05 8.28 1.32
C VAL A 46 -0.82 7.10 0.91
N GLU A 47 -0.93 6.88 -0.39
CA GLU A 47 -1.49 5.66 -0.96
C GLU A 47 -0.34 4.71 -1.23
N VAL A 48 -0.43 3.53 -0.68
CA VAL A 48 0.65 2.53 -0.76
C VAL A 48 0.14 1.33 -1.53
N TYR A 49 0.89 0.95 -2.55
CA TYR A 49 0.60 -0.20 -3.39
C TYR A 49 1.70 -1.24 -3.22
N TYR A 50 1.30 -2.45 -2.88
CA TYR A 50 2.17 -3.62 -2.88
C TYR A 50 1.85 -4.43 -4.13
N LEU A 51 2.76 -4.43 -5.08
CA LEU A 51 2.70 -5.26 -6.28
C LEU A 51 3.66 -6.43 -6.07
N LEU A 52 3.14 -7.52 -5.53
CA LEU A 52 3.92 -8.68 -5.13
C LEU A 52 3.72 -9.82 -6.12
N GLU A 53 4.79 -10.47 -6.49
CA GLU A 53 4.79 -11.60 -7.38
C GLU A 53 5.39 -12.82 -6.68
N ALA A 54 4.53 -13.72 -6.21
CA ALA A 54 4.97 -14.98 -5.64
C ALA A 54 5.40 -15.95 -6.74
N VAL A 55 6.65 -16.37 -6.72
CA VAL A 55 7.26 -17.19 -7.77
C VAL A 55 7.55 -18.60 -7.25
N ASN A 56 7.03 -19.59 -7.98
CA ASN A 56 7.40 -20.98 -7.86
C ASN A 56 8.36 -21.34 -9.00
N ASN A 57 9.65 -21.41 -8.72
CA ASN A 57 10.69 -21.74 -9.69
C ASN A 57 10.81 -23.26 -9.98
N SER A 58 10.00 -24.09 -9.33
CA SER A 58 10.03 -25.54 -9.59
C SER A 58 9.14 -25.90 -10.78
N SER A 59 9.31 -27.10 -11.30
CA SER A 59 8.48 -27.65 -12.39
C SER A 59 7.17 -28.29 -11.90
N THR A 60 6.90 -28.29 -10.60
CA THR A 60 5.71 -28.90 -9.97
C THR A 60 5.03 -27.90 -9.06
N ALA A 61 3.75 -28.11 -8.74
CA ALA A 61 3.06 -27.30 -7.77
C ALA A 61 3.72 -27.41 -6.39
N VAL A 62 3.85 -26.27 -5.70
CA VAL A 62 4.46 -26.16 -4.37
C VAL A 62 3.41 -25.68 -3.36
N ALA A 63 3.35 -26.37 -2.23
CA ALA A 63 2.56 -25.98 -1.08
C ALA A 63 3.52 -25.63 0.08
N PRO A 64 3.67 -24.35 0.45
CA PRO A 64 4.38 -23.98 1.66
C PRO A 64 3.71 -24.59 2.90
N PRO A 65 4.47 -24.89 3.97
CA PRO A 65 3.93 -25.50 5.18
C PRO A 65 2.89 -24.60 5.90
N ALA A 66 2.93 -23.30 5.64
CA ALA A 66 1.95 -22.34 6.10
C ALA A 66 1.57 -21.37 4.97
N PRO A 67 0.37 -20.77 5.01
CA PRO A 67 0.00 -19.71 4.09
C PRO A 67 1.01 -18.57 4.14
N VAL A 68 1.30 -17.98 2.99
CA VAL A 68 2.12 -16.75 2.91
C VAL A 68 1.24 -15.61 3.41
N ALA A 69 1.43 -15.20 4.65
CA ALA A 69 0.60 -14.21 5.30
C ALA A 69 1.43 -13.11 5.97
N PHE A 70 0.94 -11.89 5.89
CA PHE A 70 1.53 -10.73 6.56
C PHE A 70 0.44 -9.74 6.97
N GLU A 71 0.75 -8.91 7.91
CA GLU A 71 -0.13 -7.83 8.36
C GLU A 71 0.36 -6.50 7.76
N LEU A 72 -0.56 -5.70 7.22
CA LEU A 72 -0.29 -4.34 6.77
C LEU A 72 0.06 -3.44 7.96
N PRO A 73 0.80 -2.35 7.76
CA PRO A 73 1.19 -1.42 8.83
C PRO A 73 0.02 -0.99 9.71
N SER A 74 0.28 -0.73 11.00
CA SER A 74 -0.75 -0.49 12.02
C SER A 74 -1.67 0.69 11.71
N GLY A 75 -1.23 1.66 10.92
CA GLY A 75 -2.03 2.80 10.48
C GLY A 75 -2.79 2.58 9.17
N ALA A 76 -2.64 1.43 8.50
CA ALA A 76 -3.26 1.16 7.21
C ALA A 76 -4.79 1.20 7.29
N GLN A 77 -5.42 1.96 6.39
CA GLN A 77 -6.86 2.14 6.25
C GLN A 77 -7.30 1.83 4.82
N GLY A 78 -8.56 1.43 4.64
CA GLY A 78 -9.13 1.23 3.31
C GLY A 78 -8.41 0.18 2.48
N ALA A 79 -7.81 -0.85 3.12
CA ALA A 79 -7.07 -1.88 2.41
C ALA A 79 -7.97 -2.65 1.44
N VAL A 80 -7.50 -2.84 0.21
CA VAL A 80 -8.20 -3.56 -0.86
C VAL A 80 -7.24 -4.42 -1.67
N LEU A 81 -7.75 -5.54 -2.20
CA LEU A 81 -7.06 -6.29 -3.24
C LEU A 81 -7.39 -5.66 -4.60
N LEU A 82 -6.35 -5.39 -5.39
CA LEU A 82 -6.51 -4.78 -6.70
C LEU A 82 -6.81 -5.83 -7.79
N GLU A 83 -7.28 -5.35 -8.92
CA GLU A 83 -7.47 -6.16 -10.12
C GLU A 83 -6.17 -6.88 -10.54
N GLY A 84 -6.29 -8.06 -11.08
CA GLY A 84 -5.15 -8.91 -11.44
C GLY A 84 -4.56 -9.70 -10.26
N THR A 85 -5.07 -9.50 -9.04
CA THR A 85 -4.70 -10.35 -7.90
C THR A 85 -5.25 -11.76 -8.07
N SER A 86 -4.43 -12.76 -7.74
CA SER A 86 -4.84 -14.17 -7.74
C SER A 86 -6.06 -14.41 -6.85
N THR A 87 -6.94 -15.31 -7.29
CA THR A 87 -8.09 -15.78 -6.48
C THR A 87 -7.70 -16.53 -5.21
N GLN A 88 -6.42 -16.90 -5.08
CA GLN A 88 -5.86 -17.51 -3.88
C GLN A 88 -5.58 -16.48 -2.77
N ALA A 89 -5.61 -15.18 -3.09
CA ALA A 89 -5.42 -14.11 -2.12
C ALA A 89 -6.68 -13.86 -1.27
N ARG A 90 -6.46 -13.51 -0.01
CA ARG A 90 -7.49 -13.08 0.93
C ARG A 90 -7.01 -11.86 1.69
N LEU A 91 -7.93 -10.97 1.96
CA LEU A 91 -7.72 -9.80 2.81
C LEU A 91 -8.81 -9.78 3.87
N VAL A 92 -8.41 -9.78 5.14
CA VAL A 92 -9.34 -9.69 6.28
C VAL A 92 -8.80 -8.62 7.23
N GLY A 93 -9.47 -7.48 7.28
CA GLY A 93 -8.96 -6.32 7.98
C GLY A 93 -7.63 -5.85 7.38
N ARG A 94 -6.54 -5.97 8.15
CA ARG A 94 -5.17 -5.68 7.68
C ARG A 94 -4.35 -6.92 7.38
N GLN A 95 -4.90 -8.10 7.60
CA GLN A 95 -4.22 -9.35 7.32
C GLN A 95 -4.39 -9.74 5.86
N VAL A 96 -3.29 -9.80 5.14
CA VAL A 96 -3.19 -10.30 3.76
C VAL A 96 -2.66 -11.72 3.82
N SER A 97 -3.27 -12.62 3.05
CA SER A 97 -2.79 -13.99 2.92
C SER A 97 -2.92 -14.49 1.49
N LEU A 98 -1.96 -15.32 1.09
CA LEU A 98 -1.93 -16.00 -0.19
C LEU A 98 -1.80 -17.50 0.07
N GLN A 99 -2.79 -18.27 -0.35
CA GLN A 99 -2.87 -19.70 -0.06
C GLN A 99 -2.37 -20.53 -1.24
N GLY A 100 -1.48 -21.50 -0.97
CA GLY A 100 -1.10 -22.51 -1.95
C GLY A 100 -2.19 -23.56 -2.22
N PRO A 101 -1.96 -24.50 -3.10
CA PRO A 101 -0.69 -24.75 -3.79
C PRO A 101 -0.41 -23.74 -4.92
N PHE A 102 0.86 -23.38 -5.10
CA PHE A 102 1.31 -22.49 -6.17
C PHE A 102 1.75 -23.32 -7.36
N SER A 103 1.10 -23.16 -8.49
CA SER A 103 1.55 -23.74 -9.76
C SER A 103 2.93 -23.21 -10.16
N PRO A 104 3.70 -23.95 -10.98
CA PRO A 104 4.94 -23.41 -11.56
C PRO A 104 4.71 -22.05 -12.23
N GLY A 105 5.62 -21.09 -12.00
CA GLY A 105 5.53 -19.74 -12.54
C GLY A 105 5.14 -18.72 -11.47
N ARG A 106 4.27 -17.79 -11.82
CA ARG A 106 4.02 -16.55 -11.06
C ARG A 106 2.58 -16.47 -10.55
N THR A 107 2.42 -16.00 -9.33
CA THR A 107 1.13 -15.74 -8.70
C THR A 107 1.13 -14.30 -8.19
N THR A 108 0.26 -13.48 -8.71
CA THR A 108 0.21 -12.05 -8.42
C THR A 108 -0.62 -11.75 -7.17
N LEU A 109 -0.13 -10.86 -6.34
CA LEU A 109 -0.81 -10.33 -5.18
C LEU A 109 -0.64 -8.80 -5.15
N ASN A 110 -1.68 -8.07 -5.52
CA ASN A 110 -1.70 -6.62 -5.55
C ASN A 110 -2.60 -6.11 -4.44
N VAL A 111 -2.06 -5.29 -3.55
CA VAL A 111 -2.76 -4.72 -2.40
C VAL A 111 -2.56 -3.22 -2.41
N ALA A 112 -3.63 -2.46 -2.18
CA ALA A 112 -3.54 -1.03 -1.94
C ALA A 112 -4.13 -0.69 -0.57
N TYR A 113 -3.58 0.34 0.07
CA TYR A 113 -4.11 0.90 1.30
C TYR A 113 -3.69 2.36 1.46
N ILE A 114 -4.39 3.07 2.31
CA ILE A 114 -4.10 4.47 2.66
C ILE A 114 -3.41 4.48 4.03
N LEU A 115 -2.34 5.26 4.14
CA LEU A 115 -1.63 5.48 5.40
C LEU A 115 -1.62 6.97 5.72
N PRO A 116 -2.49 7.43 6.64
CA PRO A 116 -2.47 8.82 7.11
C PRO A 116 -1.15 9.14 7.81
N TYR A 117 -0.67 10.36 7.63
CA TYR A 117 0.50 10.86 8.33
C TYR A 117 0.23 12.23 8.96
N SER A 118 0.98 12.52 10.01
CA SER A 118 0.94 13.82 10.68
C SER A 118 2.36 14.31 10.91
N GLY A 119 2.79 15.32 10.17
CA GLY A 119 4.14 15.85 10.28
C GLY A 119 5.00 15.58 9.05
N ALA A 120 6.29 15.88 9.15
CA ALA A 120 7.21 15.89 8.02
C ALA A 120 7.85 14.52 7.71
N THR A 121 7.54 13.49 8.49
CA THR A 121 8.16 12.17 8.34
C THR A 121 7.12 11.06 8.49
N LEU A 122 7.31 9.99 7.73
CA LEU A 122 6.53 8.76 7.80
C LEU A 122 7.47 7.58 7.66
N THR A 123 7.32 6.57 8.52
CA THR A 123 8.04 5.30 8.40
C THR A 123 7.04 4.17 8.22
N ILE A 124 7.27 3.36 7.19
CA ILE A 124 6.49 2.17 6.87
C ILE A 124 7.39 0.97 7.15
N GLU A 125 6.98 0.11 8.06
CA GLU A 125 7.67 -1.14 8.36
C GLU A 125 6.79 -2.30 7.95
N GLN A 126 7.33 -3.16 7.08
CA GLN A 126 6.62 -4.31 6.55
C GLN A 126 7.43 -5.58 6.75
N PRO A 127 7.07 -6.43 7.73
CA PRO A 127 7.58 -7.79 7.82
C PRO A 127 7.12 -8.62 6.61
N LEU A 128 8.03 -9.35 5.99
CA LEU A 128 7.75 -10.14 4.79
C LEU A 128 7.88 -11.63 5.08
N PRO A 129 6.82 -12.43 4.82
CA PRO A 129 6.80 -13.85 5.16
C PRO A 129 7.70 -14.72 4.25
N ALA A 130 7.97 -14.24 3.05
CA ALA A 130 8.81 -14.92 2.07
C ALA A 130 10.02 -14.05 1.70
N ALA A 131 11.07 -14.65 1.20
CA ALA A 131 12.21 -13.91 0.70
C ALA A 131 11.81 -13.07 -0.52
N VAL A 132 12.42 -11.90 -0.68
CA VAL A 132 12.28 -11.01 -1.84
C VAL A 132 13.57 -11.06 -2.64
N GLU A 133 13.49 -11.34 -3.93
CA GLU A 133 14.68 -11.43 -4.79
C GLU A 133 15.41 -10.09 -4.92
N GLN A 134 14.64 -9.00 -5.00
CA GLN A 134 15.17 -7.65 -5.10
C GLN A 134 14.18 -6.67 -4.49
N VAL A 135 14.67 -5.78 -3.63
CA VAL A 135 13.86 -4.67 -3.11
C VAL A 135 13.75 -3.59 -4.18
N ALA A 136 12.53 -3.19 -4.50
CA ALA A 136 12.24 -2.09 -5.42
C ALA A 136 11.13 -1.19 -4.84
N VAL A 137 11.45 0.06 -4.59
CA VAL A 137 10.54 1.07 -4.03
C VAL A 137 10.45 2.24 -4.99
N VAL A 138 9.24 2.68 -5.28
CA VAL A 138 8.98 3.87 -6.09
C VAL A 138 8.12 4.81 -5.25
N ALA A 139 8.55 6.03 -5.02
CA ALA A 139 7.78 7.03 -4.29
C ALA A 139 7.58 8.29 -5.14
N GLU A 140 6.35 8.77 -5.26
CA GLU A 140 6.08 10.06 -5.86
C GLU A 140 6.75 11.16 -5.04
N LYS A 141 7.60 11.96 -5.67
CA LYS A 141 8.32 13.04 -5.00
C LYS A 141 7.49 14.32 -5.02
N ARG A 142 7.21 14.87 -3.84
CA ARG A 142 6.63 16.20 -3.70
C ARG A 142 7.57 17.10 -2.90
N GLY A 143 7.93 18.25 -3.48
CA GLY A 143 8.83 19.23 -2.84
C GLY A 143 10.20 18.62 -2.49
N GLU A 144 10.64 18.85 -1.26
CA GLU A 144 11.94 18.39 -0.74
C GLU A 144 11.90 16.97 -0.14
N MET A 145 10.91 16.16 -0.53
CA MET A 145 10.77 14.80 -0.03
C MET A 145 12.00 13.94 -0.36
N ARG A 146 12.38 13.11 0.60
CA ARG A 146 13.47 12.14 0.48
C ARG A 146 12.99 10.77 0.92
N LEU A 147 13.47 9.76 0.21
CA LEU A 147 13.30 8.34 0.53
C LEU A 147 14.56 7.85 1.25
N SER A 148 14.39 7.08 2.31
CA SER A 148 15.50 6.42 3.01
C SER A 148 15.08 5.02 3.46
N SER A 149 15.97 4.06 3.33
CA SER A 149 15.73 2.67 3.77
C SER A 149 17.06 1.96 3.99
N PRO A 150 17.22 1.18 5.06
CA PRO A 150 18.40 0.33 5.24
C PRO A 150 18.56 -0.75 4.14
N GLN A 151 17.46 -1.11 3.47
CA GLN A 151 17.43 -2.12 2.42
C GLN A 151 17.67 -1.54 1.01
N ILE A 152 17.68 -0.21 0.86
CA ILE A 152 17.95 0.46 -0.42
C ILE A 152 19.45 0.80 -0.50
N THR A 153 20.12 0.31 -1.52
CA THR A 153 21.54 0.58 -1.77
C THR A 153 21.78 1.51 -2.96
N GLN A 154 20.75 1.68 -3.79
CA GLN A 154 20.79 2.56 -4.94
C GLN A 154 19.50 3.39 -4.95
N GLU A 155 19.65 4.70 -5.05
CA GLU A 155 18.53 5.62 -5.18
C GLU A 155 18.78 6.52 -6.41
N ARG A 156 17.71 6.80 -7.13
CA ARG A 156 17.73 7.74 -8.25
C ARG A 156 16.41 8.49 -8.32
N GLU A 157 16.49 9.71 -8.79
CA GLU A 157 15.33 10.51 -9.16
C GLU A 157 15.01 10.27 -10.65
N MET A 158 13.75 10.09 -10.94
CA MET A 158 13.25 9.85 -12.29
C MET A 158 12.09 10.79 -12.59
N ASN A 159 12.21 11.53 -13.69
CA ASN A 159 11.12 12.39 -14.16
C ASN A 159 10.30 11.62 -15.20
N ALA A 160 8.99 11.62 -15.04
CA ALA A 160 8.01 11.07 -15.96
C ALA A 160 6.93 12.12 -16.26
N GLU A 161 6.06 11.85 -17.22
CA GLU A 161 4.94 12.76 -17.54
C GLU A 161 4.01 13.00 -16.36
N ALA A 162 3.85 12.00 -15.49
CA ALA A 162 3.01 12.06 -14.29
C ALA A 162 3.68 12.79 -13.10
N GLY A 163 4.98 13.12 -13.18
CA GLY A 163 5.70 13.79 -12.10
C GLY A 163 7.11 13.25 -11.88
N THR A 164 7.67 13.64 -10.77
CA THR A 164 9.01 13.20 -10.34
C THR A 164 8.86 12.06 -9.34
N PHE A 165 9.68 11.03 -9.49
CA PHE A 165 9.67 9.84 -8.64
C PHE A 165 11.05 9.57 -8.07
N LEU A 166 11.09 9.14 -6.81
CA LEU A 166 12.25 8.56 -6.16
C LEU A 166 12.19 7.05 -6.33
N VAL A 167 13.18 6.48 -6.98
CA VAL A 167 13.27 5.04 -7.24
C VAL A 167 14.42 4.47 -6.44
N GLY A 168 14.08 3.63 -5.48
CA GLY A 168 15.04 2.93 -4.63
C GLY A 168 15.15 1.46 -5.02
N GLY A 169 16.39 0.97 -5.15
CA GLY A 169 16.70 -0.43 -5.40
C GLY A 169 17.63 -0.99 -4.34
N GLY A 170 17.42 -2.26 -3.99
CA GLY A 170 18.23 -2.94 -2.99
C GLY A 170 18.40 -4.42 -3.26
N PRO A 171 19.30 -5.08 -2.53
CA PRO A 171 19.58 -6.50 -2.67
C PRO A 171 18.42 -7.36 -2.20
N ARG A 172 18.60 -8.66 -2.29
CA ARG A 172 17.68 -9.66 -1.76
C ARG A 172 17.43 -9.45 -0.26
N LEU A 173 16.16 -9.57 0.13
CA LEU A 173 15.74 -9.62 1.53
C LEU A 173 15.34 -11.05 1.90
N ALA A 174 15.85 -11.55 3.01
CA ALA A 174 15.52 -12.90 3.49
C ALA A 174 14.06 -13.00 3.97
N ALA A 175 13.51 -14.21 3.97
CA ALA A 175 12.21 -14.47 4.59
C ALA A 175 12.22 -14.08 6.07
N GLY A 176 11.13 -13.49 6.55
CA GLY A 176 11.03 -12.91 7.89
C GLY A 176 11.72 -11.55 8.05
N GLY A 177 12.40 -11.06 7.02
CA GLY A 177 13.01 -9.74 7.02
C GLY A 177 11.96 -8.62 7.04
N VAL A 178 12.34 -7.47 7.58
CA VAL A 178 11.49 -6.27 7.63
C VAL A 178 11.97 -5.27 6.60
N LEU A 179 11.09 -4.91 5.66
CA LEU A 179 11.31 -3.77 4.78
C LEU A 179 10.92 -2.50 5.54
N SER A 180 11.87 -1.59 5.72
CA SER A 180 11.63 -0.29 6.35
C SER A 180 11.78 0.82 5.31
N ILE A 181 10.74 1.58 5.08
CA ILE A 181 10.71 2.72 4.16
C ILE A 181 10.44 3.97 4.98
N SER A 182 11.37 4.91 4.97
CA SER A 182 11.23 6.19 5.65
C SER A 182 11.15 7.32 4.62
N LEU A 183 10.08 8.07 4.68
CA LEU A 183 9.84 9.28 3.90
C LEU A 183 10.04 10.48 4.82
N SER A 184 10.81 11.47 4.37
CA SER A 184 11.05 12.72 5.09
C SER A 184 10.82 13.92 4.17
N GLY A 185 10.56 15.10 4.76
CA GLY A 185 10.21 16.29 3.97
C GLY A 185 8.79 16.22 3.39
N LEU A 186 7.90 15.45 4.02
CA LEU A 186 6.49 15.35 3.58
C LEU A 186 5.79 16.72 3.69
N PRO A 187 4.97 17.09 2.71
CA PRO A 187 4.11 18.25 2.83
C PRO A 187 3.13 18.04 3.98
N HIS A 188 3.11 18.93 4.94
CA HIS A 188 2.20 18.85 6.08
C HIS A 188 1.63 20.22 6.39
N HIS A 189 0.34 20.25 6.72
CA HIS A 189 -0.30 21.45 7.21
C HIS A 189 0.06 21.64 8.68
N SER A 190 0.85 22.67 8.97
CA SER A 190 1.14 23.04 10.35
C SER A 190 -0.15 23.57 11.01
N LEU A 191 -0.58 22.95 12.10
CA LEU A 191 -1.69 23.46 12.93
C LEU A 191 -1.27 24.66 13.77
N VAL A 192 0.01 25.07 13.73
CA VAL A 192 0.53 26.21 14.48
C VAL A 192 -0.19 27.52 14.12
N PRO A 193 -0.42 27.88 12.85
CA PRO A 193 -1.16 29.09 12.49
C PRO A 193 -2.58 29.12 13.06
N GLN A 194 -3.27 27.99 13.02
CA GLN A 194 -4.63 27.88 13.56
C GLN A 194 -4.66 28.03 15.07
N ARG A 195 -3.72 27.40 15.80
CA ARG A 195 -3.62 27.54 17.26
C ARG A 195 -3.25 28.95 17.68
N VAL A 196 -2.36 29.61 16.94
CA VAL A 196 -2.01 31.02 17.17
C VAL A 196 -3.24 31.92 16.90
N ALA A 197 -3.99 31.69 15.85
CA ALA A 197 -5.20 32.44 15.55
C ALA A 197 -6.24 32.30 16.67
N PHE A 198 -6.50 31.08 17.16
CA PHE A 198 -7.42 30.87 18.28
C PHE A 198 -6.92 31.52 19.58
N ALA A 199 -5.62 31.48 19.86
CA ALA A 199 -5.04 32.17 21.03
C ALA A 199 -5.23 33.69 20.94
N LEU A 200 -4.98 34.29 19.78
CA LEU A 200 -5.21 35.73 19.55
C LEU A 200 -6.67 36.12 19.71
N VAL A 201 -7.61 35.32 19.17
CA VAL A 201 -9.05 35.54 19.35
C VAL A 201 -9.42 35.46 20.84
N GLY A 202 -8.90 34.47 21.58
CA GLY A 202 -9.09 34.34 23.01
C GLY A 202 -8.60 35.56 23.80
N VAL A 203 -7.41 36.08 23.47
CA VAL A 203 -6.84 37.30 24.09
C VAL A 203 -7.69 38.52 23.77
N MET A 204 -8.14 38.69 22.53
CA MET A 204 -9.01 39.80 22.14
C MET A 204 -10.36 39.78 22.87
N LEU A 205 -10.98 38.61 23.00
CA LEU A 205 -12.24 38.44 23.74
C LEU A 205 -12.06 38.75 25.24
N ALA A 206 -10.98 38.26 25.85
CA ALA A 206 -10.66 38.53 27.25
C ALA A 206 -10.42 40.02 27.49
N TRP A 207 -9.70 40.69 26.60
CA TRP A 207 -9.48 42.15 26.65
C TRP A 207 -10.78 42.90 26.49
N GLY A 208 -11.63 42.54 25.52
CA GLY A 208 -12.94 43.15 25.30
C GLY A 208 -13.85 43.05 26.53
N LEU A 209 -13.93 41.88 27.15
CA LEU A 209 -14.69 41.66 28.39
C LEU A 209 -14.15 42.47 29.56
N TRP A 210 -12.83 42.59 29.69
CA TRP A 210 -12.19 43.38 30.73
C TRP A 210 -12.45 44.84 30.53
N SER A 211 -12.36 45.37 29.30
CA SER A 211 -12.69 46.76 28.93
C SER A 211 -14.12 47.13 29.26
N LEU A 212 -15.09 46.25 29.04
CA LEU A 212 -16.48 46.46 29.42
C LEU A 212 -16.70 46.53 30.92
N ARG A 213 -15.88 45.86 31.74
CA ARG A 213 -15.96 45.93 33.22
C ARG A 213 -15.27 47.14 33.81
N THR A 214 -14.28 47.71 33.13
CA THR A 214 -13.47 48.84 33.59
C THR A 214 -13.83 50.14 32.88
N GLY A 215 -14.90 50.17 32.09
CA GLY A 215 -15.38 51.38 31.44
C GLY A 215 -15.66 52.49 32.46
N PRO A 216 -15.25 53.76 32.24
CA PRO A 216 -15.42 54.83 33.17
C PRO A 216 -16.92 55.06 33.43
N GLY A 217 -17.30 54.91 34.69
CA GLY A 217 -18.63 55.24 35.17
C GLY A 217 -18.97 56.69 34.76
N GLY A 218 -20.19 56.83 34.20
CA GLY A 218 -20.67 58.08 33.63
C GLY A 218 -20.44 59.28 34.59
N ALA A 219 -19.85 60.31 34.02
CA ALA A 219 -19.84 61.62 34.65
C ALA A 219 -21.28 62.12 34.73
N ASP A 220 -21.84 62.17 35.92
CA ASP A 220 -23.08 62.88 36.22
C ASP A 220 -22.92 64.34 35.77
N GLY A 221 -23.68 64.72 34.76
CA GLY A 221 -23.88 66.09 34.35
C GLY A 221 -24.80 66.81 35.36
N ASP A 222 -24.23 67.66 36.13
CA ASP A 222 -24.95 68.61 37.02
C ASP A 222 -25.72 69.60 36.18
N PRO A 223 -27.06 69.75 36.38
CA PRO A 223 -27.83 70.75 35.69
C PRO A 223 -27.86 72.09 36.50
N ARG A 224 -27.26 73.09 35.98
CA ARG A 224 -27.62 74.52 36.32
C ARG A 224 -27.76 75.34 35.07
#